data_fc9e415e3ef280a50fe40d04e9a777b7
#
_entry.id   fc9e415e3ef280a50fe40d04e9a777b7
#
_cell.length_a   1.000
_cell.length_b   1.000
_cell.length_c   1.000
_cell.angle_alpha   90.00
_cell.angle_beta   90.00
_cell.angle_gamma   90.00
#
_symmetry.space_group_name_H-M   'P 1'
#
loop_
_entity.id
_entity.type
_entity.pdbx_description
1 polymer ?
#
loop_
_entity_poly.entity_id
_entity_poly.type
_entity_poly.pdbx_seq_one_letter_code
_entity_poly.pdbx_strand_id
1 'polypeptide(L)'
;MKEIHLFVQEGCRPCLYAETQLKKVSGWEDVVNITPAKENGEWSQFAKDCGVQATPTLVALIDGNVVARMAGSRDMTSTFWETTIYNHGK
;
A
#
# COMPACT_ATOMS: atom_id res chain seq x y z
N MET A 1 2.69 11.60 12.67
CA MET A 1 1.59 10.68 12.32
C MET A 1 2.04 9.70 11.27
N LYS A 2 1.77 8.42 11.47
CA LYS A 2 2.19 7.37 10.53
C LYS A 2 1.04 7.01 9.61
N GLU A 3 1.31 6.94 8.29
CA GLU A 3 0.33 6.53 7.30
C GLU A 3 0.93 5.40 6.47
N ILE A 4 0.10 4.44 6.13
CA ILE A 4 0.49 3.34 5.25
C ILE A 4 -0.47 3.33 4.08
N HIS A 5 0.08 3.39 2.86
CA HIS A 5 -0.70 3.40 1.62
C HIS A 5 -0.29 2.24 0.74
N LEU A 6 -1.27 1.46 0.31
CA LEU A 6 -1.08 0.46 -0.73
C LEU A 6 -1.57 1.08 -2.04
N PHE A 7 -0.64 1.42 -2.91
CA PHE A 7 -0.97 2.01 -4.21
C PHE A 7 -1.36 0.91 -5.19
N VAL A 8 -2.51 1.07 -5.81
CA VAL A 8 -3.09 0.10 -6.72
C VAL A 8 -3.59 0.79 -7.99
N GLN A 9 -3.91 0.01 -9.03
CA GLN A 9 -4.58 0.54 -10.22
C GLN A 9 -5.52 -0.51 -10.79
N GLU A 10 -6.48 -0.06 -11.59
CA GLU A 10 -7.44 -0.95 -12.24
C GLU A 10 -6.73 -1.93 -13.17
N GLY A 11 -7.25 -3.14 -13.26
CA GLY A 11 -6.71 -4.16 -14.16
C GLY A 11 -5.39 -4.77 -13.71
N CYS A 12 -4.95 -4.43 -12.53
CA CYS A 12 -3.68 -4.91 -11.99
C CYS A 12 -3.91 -6.20 -11.19
N ARG A 13 -3.56 -7.35 -11.74
CA ARG A 13 -3.72 -8.63 -11.04
C ARG A 13 -2.87 -8.75 -9.78
N PRO A 14 -1.60 -8.34 -9.80
CA PRO A 14 -0.80 -8.36 -8.56
C PRO A 14 -1.40 -7.47 -7.47
N CYS A 15 -2.04 -6.36 -7.85
CA CYS A 15 -2.73 -5.50 -6.89
C CYS A 15 -3.89 -6.25 -6.24
N LEU A 16 -4.66 -6.98 -7.04
CA LEU A 16 -5.80 -7.75 -6.54
C LEU A 16 -5.33 -8.82 -5.55
N TYR A 17 -4.23 -9.48 -5.83
CA TYR A 17 -3.64 -10.45 -4.91
C TYR A 17 -3.29 -9.78 -3.58
N ALA A 18 -2.58 -8.66 -3.64
CA ALA A 18 -2.16 -7.93 -2.43
C ALA A 18 -3.36 -7.49 -1.60
N GLU A 19 -4.40 -6.95 -2.25
CA GLU A 19 -5.63 -6.53 -1.57
C GLU A 19 -6.36 -7.71 -0.95
N THR A 20 -6.44 -8.83 -1.66
CA THR A 20 -7.12 -10.02 -1.16
C THR A 20 -6.45 -10.54 0.10
N GLN A 21 -5.12 -10.56 0.12
CA GLN A 21 -4.37 -10.98 1.29
C GLN A 21 -4.55 -10.00 2.45
N LEU A 22 -4.50 -8.70 2.16
CA LEU A 22 -4.71 -7.66 3.16
C LEU A 22 -6.08 -7.79 3.83
N LYS A 23 -7.12 -7.99 3.04
CA LYS A 23 -8.50 -8.03 3.54
C LYS A 23 -8.80 -9.24 4.40
N LYS A 24 -7.90 -10.23 4.45
CA LYS A 24 -8.03 -11.36 5.36
C LYS A 24 -7.67 -10.99 6.80
N VAL A 25 -7.05 -9.84 7.01
CA VAL A 25 -6.59 -9.42 8.33
C VAL A 25 -7.62 -8.48 8.95
N SER A 26 -8.13 -8.85 10.12
CA SER A 26 -9.10 -8.02 10.84
C SER A 26 -8.48 -6.68 11.23
N GLY A 27 -9.22 -5.60 11.02
CA GLY A 27 -8.75 -4.25 11.39
C GLY A 27 -7.85 -3.59 10.36
N TRP A 28 -7.69 -4.19 9.18
CA TRP A 28 -6.80 -3.64 8.17
C TRP A 28 -7.20 -2.21 7.75
N GLU A 29 -8.50 -1.93 7.74
CA GLU A 29 -9.02 -0.62 7.29
C GLU A 29 -8.53 0.54 8.17
N ASP A 30 -8.23 0.26 9.43
CA ASP A 30 -7.77 1.27 10.37
C ASP A 30 -6.29 1.58 10.22
N VAL A 31 -5.57 0.76 9.45
CA VAL A 31 -4.11 0.86 9.35
C VAL A 31 -3.64 1.16 7.93
N VAL A 32 -4.23 0.48 6.93
CA VAL A 32 -3.77 0.57 5.54
C VAL A 32 -4.82 1.27 4.68
N ASN A 33 -4.37 2.28 3.93
CA ASN A 33 -5.19 2.96 2.94
C ASN A 33 -4.93 2.32 1.59
N ILE A 34 -5.99 1.84 0.92
CA ILE A 34 -5.88 1.39 -0.47
C ILE A 34 -6.04 2.65 -1.31
N THR A 35 -4.99 3.04 -2.00
CA THR A 35 -4.88 4.35 -2.65
C THR A 35 -4.70 4.17 -4.15
N PRO A 36 -5.55 4.80 -4.98
CA PRO A 36 -5.35 4.77 -6.42
C PRO A 36 -4.02 5.42 -6.81
N ALA A 37 -3.23 4.72 -7.62
CA ALA A 37 -1.96 5.28 -8.09
C ALA A 37 -2.15 6.20 -9.28
N LYS A 38 -3.28 6.07 -9.98
CA LYS A 38 -3.55 6.87 -11.18
C LYS A 38 -4.87 7.63 -11.06
N GLU A 39 -4.88 8.81 -11.65
CA GLU A 39 -6.08 9.64 -11.82
C GLU A 39 -6.18 10.00 -13.29
N ASN A 40 -7.35 9.75 -13.89
CA ASN A 40 -7.58 10.04 -15.32
C ASN A 40 -6.51 9.41 -16.22
N GLY A 41 -6.07 8.20 -15.89
CA GLY A 41 -5.09 7.46 -16.69
C GLY A 41 -3.64 7.85 -16.48
N GLU A 42 -3.38 8.82 -15.64
CA GLU A 42 -2.02 9.30 -15.36
C GLU A 42 -1.66 9.08 -13.89
N TRP A 43 -0.37 8.91 -13.61
CA TRP A 43 0.11 8.82 -12.23
C TRP A 43 -0.31 10.06 -11.45
N SER A 44 -0.91 9.85 -10.28
CA SER A 44 -1.30 10.96 -9.40
C SER A 44 -0.05 11.68 -8.88
N GLN A 45 -0.21 12.94 -8.50
CA GLN A 45 0.91 13.68 -7.93
C GLN A 45 1.39 13.02 -6.63
N PHE A 46 0.46 12.52 -5.82
CA PHE A 46 0.80 11.82 -4.58
C PHE A 46 1.65 10.58 -4.85
N ALA A 47 1.27 9.77 -5.85
CA ALA A 47 2.05 8.60 -6.24
C ALA A 47 3.45 9.00 -6.67
N LYS A 48 3.57 10.06 -7.47
CA LYS A 48 4.88 10.56 -7.93
C LYS A 48 5.72 11.02 -6.74
N ASP A 49 5.13 11.77 -5.82
CA ASP A 49 5.81 12.27 -4.63
C ASP A 49 6.31 11.14 -3.74
N CYS A 50 5.57 10.02 -3.71
CA CYS A 50 5.97 8.83 -2.95
C CYS A 50 6.96 7.94 -3.70
N GLY A 51 7.31 8.29 -4.94
CA GLY A 51 8.25 7.51 -5.73
C GLY A 51 7.66 6.22 -6.29
N VAL A 52 6.33 6.16 -6.46
CA VAL A 52 5.65 4.98 -6.98
C VAL A 52 5.82 4.92 -8.49
N GLN A 53 6.38 3.83 -9.00
CA GLN A 53 6.63 3.61 -10.42
C GLN A 53 5.91 2.39 -10.98
N ALA A 54 5.30 1.61 -10.12
CA ALA A 54 4.58 0.39 -10.50
C ALA A 54 3.57 0.08 -9.40
N THR A 55 2.63 -0.81 -9.68
CA THR A 55 1.66 -1.25 -8.68
C THR A 55 1.65 -2.78 -8.59
N PRO A 56 1.38 -3.34 -7.41
CA PRO A 56 1.17 -2.62 -6.16
C PRO A 56 2.50 -2.11 -5.57
N THR A 57 2.44 -1.00 -4.86
CA THR A 57 3.57 -0.50 -4.09
C THR A 57 3.04 -0.08 -2.72
N LEU A 58 3.71 -0.55 -1.68
CA LEU A 58 3.39 -0.19 -0.31
C LEU A 58 4.32 0.93 0.13
N VAL A 59 3.76 1.99 0.68
CA VAL A 59 4.52 3.15 1.14
C VAL A 59 4.13 3.46 2.57
N ALA A 60 5.12 3.62 3.43
CA ALA A 60 4.89 4.11 4.79
C ALA A 60 5.44 5.53 4.89
N LEU A 61 4.64 6.42 5.48
CA LEU A 61 5.01 7.82 5.68
C LEU A 61 4.95 8.14 7.17
N ILE A 62 5.88 8.96 7.62
CA ILE A 62 5.82 9.55 8.95
C ILE A 62 5.89 11.06 8.77
N ASP A 63 4.85 11.75 9.22
CA ASP A 63 4.73 13.20 9.09
C ASP A 63 4.95 13.68 7.65
N GLY A 64 4.40 12.93 6.69
CA GLY A 64 4.47 13.27 5.27
C GLY A 64 5.75 12.83 4.57
N ASN A 65 6.68 12.22 5.28
CA ASN A 65 7.95 11.78 4.70
C ASN A 65 7.96 10.27 4.47
N VAL A 66 8.36 9.83 3.29
CA VAL A 66 8.46 8.40 2.98
C VAL A 66 9.60 7.79 3.80
N VAL A 67 9.26 6.81 4.61
CA VAL A 67 10.26 6.10 5.44
C VAL A 67 10.46 4.66 4.99
N ALA A 68 9.54 4.12 4.21
CA ALA A 68 9.67 2.76 3.66
C ALA A 68 8.84 2.63 2.40
N ARG A 69 9.33 1.82 1.47
CA ARG A 69 8.63 1.56 0.20
C ARG A 69 8.94 0.14 -0.24
N MET A 70 7.90 -0.60 -0.62
CA MET A 70 8.05 -1.96 -1.13
C MET A 70 7.21 -2.13 -2.38
N ALA A 71 7.85 -2.44 -3.50
CA ALA A 71 7.19 -2.63 -4.79
C ALA A 71 6.93 -4.12 -5.05
N GLY A 72 5.79 -4.42 -5.67
CA GLY A 72 5.41 -5.76 -6.06
C GLY A 72 4.64 -6.50 -4.97
N SER A 73 3.89 -7.54 -5.38
CA SER A 73 3.00 -8.27 -4.48
C SER A 73 3.60 -9.56 -3.92
N ARG A 74 4.79 -9.91 -4.38
CA ARG A 74 5.41 -11.21 -4.09
C ARG A 74 5.39 -11.56 -2.61
N ASP A 75 5.75 -10.60 -1.77
CA ASP A 75 5.87 -10.82 -0.34
C ASP A 75 4.67 -10.30 0.46
N MET A 76 3.63 -9.83 -0.24
CA MET A 76 2.42 -9.27 0.40
C MET A 76 1.42 -10.37 0.73
N THR A 77 1.84 -11.34 1.53
CA THR A 77 1.00 -12.43 2.02
C THR A 77 0.16 -11.97 3.20
N SER A 78 -0.83 -12.78 3.60
CA SER A 78 -1.63 -12.45 4.79
C SER A 78 -0.76 -12.37 6.03
N THR A 79 0.28 -13.19 6.14
CA THR A 79 1.22 -13.14 7.27
C THR A 79 1.98 -11.81 7.29
N PHE A 80 2.42 -11.36 6.12
CA PHE A 80 3.06 -10.05 6.00
C PHE A 80 2.13 -8.93 6.49
N TRP A 81 0.88 -8.96 6.05
CA TRP A 81 -0.10 -7.94 6.45
C TRP A 81 -0.42 -8.01 7.93
N GLU A 82 -0.55 -9.21 8.49
CA GLU A 82 -0.77 -9.37 9.93
C GLU A 82 0.34 -8.70 10.73
N THR A 83 1.59 -8.96 10.35
CA THR A 83 2.75 -8.38 11.01
C THR A 83 2.77 -6.85 10.86
N THR A 84 2.48 -6.36 9.67
CA THR A 84 2.46 -4.92 9.38
C THR A 84 1.41 -4.21 10.22
N ILE A 85 0.21 -4.78 10.28
CA ILE A 85 -0.91 -4.20 11.01
C ILE A 85 -0.67 -4.28 12.51
N TYR A 86 -0.21 -5.44 12.99
CA TYR A 86 0.08 -5.63 14.40
C TYR A 86 1.13 -4.63 14.92
N ASN A 87 2.16 -4.35 14.11
CA ASN A 87 3.24 -3.47 14.50
C ASN A 87 2.96 -1.98 14.26
N HIS A 88 1.81 -1.67 13.64
CA HIS A 88 1.45 -0.28 13.41
C HIS A 88 1.30 0.46 14.74
N GLY A 89 1.96 1.62 14.85
CA GLY A 89 1.88 2.42 16.07
C GLY A 89 2.85 2.02 17.18
N LYS A 90 3.72 1.05 16.92
CA LYS A 90 4.73 0.63 17.90
C LYS A 90 6.10 1.24 17.65
#